data_8d30b32c7c30a249ce1117bfa6ac0cfa
#
_entry.id   8d30b32c7c30a249ce1117bfa6ac0cfa
#
_cell.length_a   1.000
_cell.length_b   1.000
_cell.length_c   1.000
_cell.angle_alpha   90.00
_cell.angle_beta   90.00
_cell.angle_gamma   90.00
#
_symmetry.space_group_name_H-M   'P 1'
#
loop_
_entity.id
_entity.type
_entity.pdbx_description
1 polymer ?
#
loop_
_entity_poly.entity_id
_entity_poly.type
_entity_poly.pdbx_seq_one_letter_code
_entity_poly.pdbx_strand_id
1 'polypeptide(L)'
;MIIRHALPVRVDNRHTGEEADPTLSDLGRRQADALAHWLAVHPAGTTDGEHNERIDAIYSGPKRRALETAAPLAGHLGLEVTVDQDLDEFDFGEPEYIPIEELKAAGDPRWMEFMSEGSIPEPEAFQARVIAAMERIVSDNPGRRVAVSCHGGVIGAYLSHLLGIDRIFFFEAAYTSVSRVLAASSGERSVGSMNELAHLRLAGVALY
;
A
#
# COMPACT_ATOMS: atom_id res chain seq x y z
N MET A 1 6.34 2.04 7.74
CA MET A 1 6.45 1.73 6.29
C MET A 1 5.06 1.57 5.74
N ILE A 2 4.77 2.18 4.59
CA ILE A 2 3.47 2.08 3.92
C ILE A 2 3.72 1.37 2.61
N ILE A 3 2.93 0.33 2.32
CA ILE A 3 3.17 -0.63 1.24
C ILE A 3 1.91 -0.67 0.36
N ARG A 4 2.05 -0.43 -0.95
CA ARG A 4 0.96 -0.71 -1.88
C ARG A 4 0.81 -2.23 -2.05
N HIS A 5 -0.41 -2.73 -2.09
CA HIS A 5 -0.67 -4.13 -2.41
C HIS A 5 0.01 -4.58 -3.71
N ALA A 6 0.28 -5.87 -3.84
CA ALA A 6 0.83 -6.49 -5.04
C ALA A 6 -0.21 -6.56 -6.18
N LEU A 7 0.22 -6.90 -7.37
CA LEU A 7 -0.63 -6.95 -8.58
C LEU A 7 -1.79 -7.96 -8.41
N PRO A 8 -3.06 -7.50 -8.42
CA PRO A 8 -4.21 -8.37 -8.34
C PRO A 8 -4.64 -8.87 -9.72
N VAL A 9 -5.55 -9.83 -9.74
CA VAL A 9 -6.24 -10.23 -10.97
C VAL A 9 -7.34 -9.22 -11.32
N ARG A 10 -7.73 -9.20 -12.60
CA ARG A 10 -8.95 -8.52 -13.03
C ARG A 10 -10.19 -9.28 -12.54
N VAL A 11 -11.22 -8.55 -12.10
CA VAL A 11 -12.54 -9.09 -11.73
C VAL A 11 -13.62 -8.29 -12.43
N ASP A 12 -14.64 -9.00 -12.95
CA ASP A 12 -15.82 -8.39 -13.57
C ASP A 12 -17.08 -9.09 -13.02
N ASN A 13 -17.68 -8.48 -12.01
CA ASN A 13 -18.91 -8.92 -11.36
C ASN A 13 -20.14 -8.10 -11.79
N ARG A 14 -20.06 -7.33 -12.90
CA ARG A 14 -21.17 -6.47 -13.35
C ARG A 14 -22.45 -7.27 -13.62
N HIS A 15 -22.34 -8.56 -13.92
CA HIS A 15 -23.47 -9.45 -14.12
C HIS A 15 -24.16 -9.90 -12.82
N THR A 16 -23.47 -9.90 -11.67
CA THR A 16 -24.03 -10.22 -10.35
C THR A 16 -24.30 -8.98 -9.51
N GLY A 17 -23.58 -7.88 -9.79
CA GLY A 17 -23.62 -6.67 -8.98
C GLY A 17 -22.86 -6.79 -7.65
N GLU A 18 -22.15 -7.91 -7.43
CA GLU A 18 -21.32 -8.07 -6.24
C GLU A 18 -20.04 -7.22 -6.36
N GLU A 19 -19.55 -6.72 -5.23
CA GLU A 19 -18.30 -5.97 -5.16
C GLU A 19 -17.12 -6.79 -5.70
N ALA A 20 -16.24 -6.13 -6.45
CA ALA A 20 -15.00 -6.72 -6.93
C ALA A 20 -13.90 -6.62 -5.87
N ASP A 21 -13.59 -7.75 -5.23
CA ASP A 21 -12.47 -7.86 -4.29
C ASP A 21 -11.44 -8.90 -4.79
N PRO A 22 -10.55 -8.50 -5.74
CA PRO A 22 -9.62 -9.41 -6.38
C PRO A 22 -8.56 -9.96 -5.43
N THR A 23 -8.25 -11.25 -5.63
CA THR A 23 -7.02 -11.89 -5.11
C THR A 23 -5.80 -11.45 -5.91
N LEU A 24 -4.60 -11.74 -5.41
CA LEU A 24 -3.37 -11.51 -6.15
C LEU A 24 -3.24 -12.41 -7.38
N SER A 25 -2.66 -11.87 -8.44
CA SER A 25 -2.22 -12.66 -9.59
C SER A 25 -0.99 -13.52 -9.23
N ASP A 26 -0.58 -14.44 -10.12
CA ASP A 26 0.65 -15.21 -9.92
C ASP A 26 1.89 -14.31 -9.85
N LEU A 27 1.93 -13.23 -10.64
CA LEU A 27 2.97 -12.23 -10.53
C LEU A 27 2.87 -11.48 -9.20
N GLY A 28 1.66 -11.08 -8.80
CA GLY A 28 1.44 -10.41 -7.52
C GLY A 28 1.89 -11.24 -6.31
N ARG A 29 1.65 -12.55 -6.32
CA ARG A 29 2.16 -13.44 -5.27
C ARG A 29 3.69 -13.43 -5.22
N ARG A 30 4.37 -13.52 -6.37
CA ARG A 30 5.83 -13.42 -6.41
C ARG A 30 6.35 -12.05 -5.95
N GLN A 31 5.61 -10.97 -6.24
CA GLN A 31 5.94 -9.63 -5.74
C GLN A 31 5.83 -9.56 -4.22
N ALA A 32 4.74 -10.09 -3.64
CA ALA A 32 4.53 -10.13 -2.20
C ALA A 32 5.59 -10.98 -1.48
N ASP A 33 5.96 -12.14 -2.05
CA ASP A 33 7.02 -13.00 -1.52
C ASP A 33 8.39 -12.31 -1.55
N ALA A 34 8.72 -11.63 -2.66
CA ALA A 34 9.97 -10.88 -2.80
C ALA A 34 10.06 -9.74 -1.78
N LEU A 35 8.95 -9.00 -1.59
CA LEU A 35 8.84 -7.97 -0.56
C LEU A 35 9.04 -8.54 0.84
N ALA A 36 8.33 -9.62 1.17
CA ALA A 36 8.38 -10.27 2.46
C ALA A 36 9.79 -10.75 2.79
N HIS A 37 10.44 -11.44 1.84
CA HIS A 37 11.82 -11.90 1.99
C HIS A 37 12.78 -10.71 2.22
N TRP A 38 12.66 -9.66 1.41
CA TRP A 38 13.51 -8.47 1.52
C TRP A 38 13.36 -7.77 2.87
N LEU A 39 12.15 -7.55 3.34
CA LEU A 39 11.88 -6.91 4.63
C LEU A 39 12.25 -7.78 5.84
N ALA A 40 12.17 -9.12 5.71
CA ALA A 40 12.53 -10.03 6.79
C ALA A 40 14.05 -10.26 6.91
N VAL A 41 14.77 -10.30 5.77
CA VAL A 41 16.22 -10.64 5.74
C VAL A 41 17.10 -9.39 5.76
N HIS A 42 16.62 -8.30 5.18
CA HIS A 42 17.29 -7.02 5.14
C HIS A 42 16.47 -6.00 5.96
N PRO A 43 16.48 -6.13 7.30
CA PRO A 43 15.77 -5.15 8.09
C PRO A 43 16.32 -3.77 7.75
N ALA A 44 15.53 -3.07 6.94
CA ALA A 44 15.66 -1.68 6.57
C ALA A 44 16.86 -1.18 5.76
N GLY A 45 17.48 -1.97 4.92
CA GLY A 45 18.32 -1.40 3.85
C GLY A 45 19.46 -0.47 4.29
N THR A 46 19.89 -0.54 5.55
CA THR A 46 21.07 0.18 6.02
C THR A 46 22.31 -0.69 5.84
N THR A 47 23.30 -0.14 5.16
CA THR A 47 24.60 -0.78 4.90
C THR A 47 25.51 -0.80 6.14
N ASP A 48 25.08 -0.27 7.25
CA ASP A 48 25.90 0.06 8.41
C ASP A 48 25.61 -0.76 9.71
N GLY A 49 24.74 -1.76 9.65
CA GLY A 49 24.67 -2.82 10.69
C GLY A 49 24.27 -2.40 12.11
N GLU A 50 24.01 -1.13 12.36
CA GLU A 50 23.81 -0.62 13.73
C GLU A 50 22.35 -0.51 14.19
N HIS A 51 21.37 -0.68 13.29
CA HIS A 51 19.96 -0.56 13.66
C HIS A 51 19.20 -1.83 13.27
N ASN A 52 18.85 -2.63 14.26
CA ASN A 52 17.91 -3.74 14.09
C ASN A 52 16.53 -3.18 13.70
N GLU A 53 16.25 -3.11 12.40
CA GLU A 53 15.00 -2.56 11.85
C GLU A 53 13.89 -3.62 11.75
N ARG A 54 13.84 -4.53 12.69
CA ARG A 54 12.77 -5.53 12.74
C ARG A 54 11.39 -4.84 12.77
N ILE A 55 10.48 -5.29 11.91
CA ILE A 55 9.08 -4.89 11.96
C ILE A 55 8.42 -5.52 13.20
N ASP A 56 7.73 -4.71 13.98
CA ASP A 56 7.12 -5.09 15.25
C ASP A 56 5.60 -5.28 15.15
N ALA A 57 4.96 -4.72 14.12
CA ALA A 57 3.54 -4.84 13.89
C ALA A 57 3.21 -4.72 12.40
N ILE A 58 2.16 -5.41 11.97
CA ILE A 58 1.67 -5.38 10.59
C ILE A 58 0.19 -5.02 10.61
N TYR A 59 -0.17 -4.00 9.83
CA TYR A 59 -1.55 -3.60 9.57
C TYR A 59 -1.88 -3.80 8.10
N SER A 60 -3.16 -3.99 7.81
CA SER A 60 -3.65 -4.08 6.44
C SER A 60 -5.02 -3.43 6.30
N GLY A 61 -5.29 -2.85 5.13
CA GLY A 61 -6.64 -2.57 4.71
C GLY A 61 -7.46 -3.87 4.55
N PRO A 62 -8.80 -3.77 4.47
CA PRO A 62 -9.69 -4.94 4.50
C PRO A 62 -9.69 -5.75 3.20
N LYS A 63 -9.32 -5.17 2.06
CA LYS A 63 -9.37 -5.83 0.74
C LYS A 63 -8.40 -7.00 0.66
N ARG A 64 -8.84 -8.08 0.00
CA ARG A 64 -8.05 -9.31 -0.19
C ARG A 64 -6.65 -9.05 -0.74
N ARG A 65 -6.53 -8.17 -1.75
CA ARG A 65 -5.24 -7.82 -2.35
C ARG A 65 -4.24 -7.23 -1.34
N ALA A 66 -4.71 -6.45 -0.36
CA ALA A 66 -3.86 -5.89 0.69
C ALA A 66 -3.50 -6.95 1.75
N LEU A 67 -4.46 -7.76 2.17
CA LEU A 67 -4.28 -8.86 3.12
C LEU A 67 -3.32 -9.92 2.58
N GLU A 68 -3.51 -10.36 1.32
CA GLU A 68 -2.67 -11.34 0.67
C GLU A 68 -1.23 -10.82 0.42
N THR A 69 -1.06 -9.49 0.32
CA THR A 69 0.28 -8.88 0.25
C THR A 69 0.98 -8.89 1.62
N ALA A 70 0.25 -8.64 2.69
CA ALA A 70 0.79 -8.63 4.06
C ALA A 70 1.12 -10.06 4.58
N ALA A 71 0.36 -11.06 4.15
CA ALA A 71 0.41 -12.41 4.70
C ALA A 71 1.80 -13.09 4.64
N PRO A 72 2.57 -13.07 3.53
CA PRO A 72 3.90 -13.63 3.48
C PRO A 72 4.86 -12.98 4.50
N LEU A 73 4.80 -11.65 4.63
CA LEU A 73 5.63 -10.92 5.61
C LEU A 73 5.28 -11.32 7.05
N ALA A 74 3.98 -11.41 7.34
CA ALA A 74 3.49 -11.86 8.65
C ALA A 74 3.99 -13.27 8.98
N GLY A 75 3.93 -14.19 8.01
CA GLY A 75 4.45 -15.54 8.13
C GLY A 75 5.95 -15.59 8.41
N HIS A 76 6.77 -14.81 7.70
CA HIS A 76 8.22 -14.74 7.91
C HIS A 76 8.60 -14.19 9.29
N LEU A 77 7.83 -13.23 9.81
CA LEU A 77 8.13 -12.56 11.07
C LEU A 77 7.45 -13.21 12.29
N GLY A 78 6.51 -14.14 12.07
CA GLY A 78 5.70 -14.73 13.13
C GLY A 78 4.76 -13.70 13.79
N LEU A 79 4.25 -12.74 13.02
CA LEU A 79 3.35 -11.68 13.44
C LEU A 79 1.94 -11.93 12.90
N GLU A 80 0.94 -11.40 13.58
CA GLU A 80 -0.43 -11.33 13.07
C GLU A 80 -0.65 -10.04 12.27
N VAL A 81 -1.58 -10.08 11.32
CA VAL A 81 -2.02 -8.90 10.56
C VAL A 81 -3.23 -8.30 11.25
N THR A 82 -3.11 -7.07 11.71
CA THR A 82 -4.25 -6.28 12.22
C THR A 82 -4.96 -5.61 11.06
N VAL A 83 -6.25 -5.92 10.88
CA VAL A 83 -7.07 -5.30 9.83
C VAL A 83 -7.67 -3.99 10.33
N ASP A 84 -7.47 -2.92 9.56
CA ASP A 84 -8.06 -1.62 9.83
C ASP A 84 -8.96 -1.22 8.65
N GLN A 85 -10.26 -1.07 8.91
CA GLN A 85 -11.28 -0.75 7.90
C GLN A 85 -11.08 0.65 7.30
N ASP A 86 -10.49 1.57 8.05
CA ASP A 86 -10.24 2.93 7.60
C ASP A 86 -9.05 3.03 6.61
N LEU A 87 -8.34 1.92 6.37
CA LEU A 87 -7.33 1.80 5.31
C LEU A 87 -7.90 1.28 3.98
N ASP A 88 -9.22 1.21 3.84
CA ASP A 88 -9.86 0.81 2.58
C ASP A 88 -9.64 1.86 1.48
N GLU A 89 -9.64 1.39 0.22
CA GLU A 89 -9.49 2.26 -0.94
C GLU A 89 -10.81 3.01 -1.23
N PHE A 90 -10.78 3.98 -2.12
CA PHE A 90 -11.97 4.73 -2.53
C PHE A 90 -12.86 3.97 -3.54
N ASP A 91 -12.38 2.82 -4.06
CA ASP A 91 -13.08 1.97 -5.05
C ASP A 91 -14.04 0.95 -4.42
N PHE A 92 -14.38 1.11 -3.15
CA PHE A 92 -15.26 0.16 -2.47
C PHE A 92 -16.67 0.15 -3.10
N GLY A 93 -17.24 -1.06 -3.19
CA GLY A 93 -18.58 -1.27 -3.76
C GLY A 93 -18.62 -1.41 -5.27
N GLU A 94 -17.53 -1.13 -5.99
CA GLU A 94 -17.51 -1.27 -7.44
C GLU A 94 -17.52 -2.75 -7.87
N PRO A 95 -18.36 -3.14 -8.85
CA PRO A 95 -18.46 -4.52 -9.30
C PRO A 95 -17.36 -4.93 -10.30
N GLU A 96 -16.58 -3.99 -10.81
CA GLU A 96 -15.46 -4.24 -11.71
C GLU A 96 -14.15 -3.73 -11.12
N TYR A 97 -13.11 -4.55 -11.21
CA TYR A 97 -11.75 -4.15 -10.91
C TYR A 97 -10.83 -4.48 -12.10
N ILE A 98 -10.18 -3.47 -12.64
CA ILE A 98 -9.19 -3.62 -13.70
C ILE A 98 -7.87 -3.04 -13.18
N PRO A 99 -6.78 -3.83 -13.12
CA PRO A 99 -5.46 -3.29 -12.82
C PRO A 99 -5.13 -2.11 -13.74
N ILE A 100 -4.71 -0.99 -13.19
CA ILE A 100 -4.46 0.24 -13.96
C ILE A 100 -3.41 0.02 -15.06
N GLU A 101 -2.47 -0.89 -14.83
CA GLU A 101 -1.44 -1.27 -15.80
C GLU A 101 -2.01 -1.99 -17.03
N GLU A 102 -3.10 -2.75 -16.87
CA GLU A 102 -3.81 -3.33 -18.02
C GLU A 102 -4.47 -2.25 -18.88
N LEU A 103 -5.07 -1.23 -18.25
CA LEU A 103 -5.64 -0.09 -18.96
C LEU A 103 -4.57 0.67 -19.73
N LYS A 104 -3.41 0.92 -19.09
CA LYS A 104 -2.27 1.59 -19.73
C LYS A 104 -1.74 0.79 -20.93
N ALA A 105 -1.52 -0.50 -20.74
CA ALA A 105 -1.03 -1.39 -21.80
C ALA A 105 -1.99 -1.48 -22.99
N ALA A 106 -3.30 -1.41 -22.73
CA ALA A 106 -4.34 -1.36 -23.75
C ALA A 106 -4.53 0.02 -24.41
N GLY A 107 -3.85 1.07 -23.91
CA GLY A 107 -4.09 2.46 -24.33
C GLY A 107 -5.50 2.97 -23.97
N ASP A 108 -6.15 2.36 -22.98
CA ASP A 108 -7.51 2.72 -22.56
C ASP A 108 -7.47 4.01 -21.72
N PRO A 109 -8.16 5.10 -22.14
CA PRO A 109 -8.07 6.40 -21.46
C PRO A 109 -8.61 6.39 -20.04
N ARG A 110 -9.37 5.39 -19.61
CA ARG A 110 -9.90 5.27 -18.25
C ARG A 110 -8.80 5.32 -17.18
N TRP A 111 -7.56 4.89 -17.50
CA TRP A 111 -6.47 5.01 -16.53
C TRP A 111 -6.20 6.47 -16.10
N MET A 112 -6.41 7.44 -17.01
CA MET A 112 -6.25 8.87 -16.70
C MET A 112 -7.38 9.36 -15.80
N GLU A 113 -8.60 8.86 -16.02
CA GLU A 113 -9.75 9.16 -15.16
C GLU A 113 -9.53 8.66 -13.73
N PHE A 114 -9.03 7.42 -13.57
CA PHE A 114 -8.67 6.86 -12.26
C PHE A 114 -7.58 7.66 -11.52
N MET A 115 -6.65 8.27 -12.25
CA MET A 115 -5.58 9.09 -11.67
C MET A 115 -5.96 10.56 -11.51
N SER A 116 -7.21 10.91 -11.81
CA SER A 116 -7.72 12.27 -11.61
C SER A 116 -8.31 12.44 -10.21
N GLU A 117 -8.23 13.66 -9.67
CA GLU A 117 -8.87 13.99 -8.38
C GLU A 117 -10.38 13.75 -8.42
N GLY A 118 -11.01 13.89 -9.58
CA GLY A 118 -12.46 13.65 -9.76
C GLY A 118 -12.88 12.19 -9.66
N SER A 119 -11.93 11.24 -9.62
CA SER A 119 -12.24 9.81 -9.43
C SER A 119 -12.52 9.43 -7.98
N ILE A 120 -12.10 10.25 -7.03
CA ILE A 120 -12.27 9.97 -5.61
C ILE A 120 -13.60 10.60 -5.14
N PRO A 121 -14.58 9.79 -4.73
CA PRO A 121 -15.77 10.31 -4.09
C PRO A 121 -15.39 11.00 -2.75
N GLU A 122 -15.86 12.23 -2.54
CA GLU A 122 -15.60 13.00 -1.31
C GLU A 122 -14.10 12.99 -0.89
N PRO A 123 -13.19 13.54 -1.71
CA PRO A 123 -11.74 13.39 -1.53
C PRO A 123 -11.25 13.92 -0.17
N GLU A 124 -11.87 14.97 0.36
CA GLU A 124 -11.53 15.52 1.68
C GLU A 124 -11.92 14.54 2.80
N ALA A 125 -13.08 13.90 2.71
CA ALA A 125 -13.52 12.91 3.68
C ALA A 125 -12.66 11.65 3.63
N PHE A 126 -12.32 11.19 2.41
CA PHE A 126 -11.39 10.08 2.20
C PHE A 126 -10.02 10.38 2.83
N GLN A 127 -9.44 11.54 2.52
CA GLN A 127 -8.15 11.94 3.06
C GLN A 127 -8.19 12.05 4.60
N ALA A 128 -9.22 12.67 5.16
CA ALA A 128 -9.37 12.80 6.62
C ALA A 128 -9.46 11.42 7.31
N ARG A 129 -10.20 10.47 6.74
CA ARG A 129 -10.29 9.09 7.22
C ARG A 129 -8.91 8.40 7.23
N VAL A 130 -8.18 8.50 6.13
CA VAL A 130 -6.85 7.91 6.00
C VAL A 130 -5.86 8.52 6.99
N ILE A 131 -5.84 9.85 7.13
CA ILE A 131 -4.97 10.54 8.10
C ILE A 131 -5.28 10.05 9.52
N ALA A 132 -6.55 10.00 9.90
CA ALA A 132 -6.96 9.54 11.22
C ALA A 132 -6.53 8.10 11.50
N ALA A 133 -6.66 7.20 10.51
CA ALA A 133 -6.21 5.80 10.62
C ALA A 133 -4.68 5.72 10.80
N MET A 134 -3.90 6.42 9.98
CA MET A 134 -2.44 6.39 10.06
C MET A 134 -1.93 6.98 11.37
N GLU A 135 -2.49 8.09 11.84
CA GLU A 135 -2.10 8.70 13.12
C GLU A 135 -2.50 7.83 14.32
N ARG A 136 -3.63 7.14 14.27
CA ARG A 136 -4.02 6.13 15.26
C ARG A 136 -3.00 4.98 15.30
N ILE A 137 -2.62 4.43 14.14
CA ILE A 137 -1.60 3.37 14.06
C ILE A 137 -0.27 3.83 14.66
N VAL A 138 0.16 5.05 14.38
CA VAL A 138 1.38 5.62 14.96
C VAL A 138 1.25 5.74 16.49
N SER A 139 0.12 6.25 16.97
CA SER A 139 -0.16 6.44 18.41
C SER A 139 -0.17 5.11 19.18
N ASP A 140 -0.73 4.06 18.57
CA ASP A 140 -0.85 2.73 19.19
C ASP A 140 0.48 1.94 19.20
N ASN A 141 1.50 2.43 18.48
CA ASN A 141 2.78 1.76 18.32
C ASN A 141 3.99 2.65 18.66
N PRO A 142 4.07 3.22 19.87
CA PRO A 142 5.16 4.11 20.25
C PRO A 142 6.50 3.37 20.22
N GLY A 143 7.49 3.94 19.51
CA GLY A 143 8.84 3.39 19.38
C GLY A 143 8.94 2.10 18.54
N ARG A 144 7.83 1.66 17.91
CA ARG A 144 7.78 0.44 17.10
C ARG A 144 7.88 0.75 15.61
N ARG A 145 8.30 -0.25 14.86
CA ARG A 145 8.30 -0.22 13.40
C ARG A 145 7.10 -0.97 12.87
N VAL A 146 6.27 -0.26 12.13
CA VAL A 146 5.01 -0.76 11.61
C VAL A 146 5.06 -0.87 10.10
N ALA A 147 4.60 -2.00 9.56
CA ALA A 147 4.30 -2.16 8.15
C ALA A 147 2.78 -2.05 7.95
N VAL A 148 2.36 -1.24 6.98
CA VAL A 148 0.95 -1.02 6.63
C VAL A 148 0.76 -1.40 5.17
N SER A 149 0.05 -2.48 4.89
CA SER A 149 -0.32 -2.90 3.53
C SER A 149 -1.65 -2.25 3.14
N CYS A 150 -1.65 -1.44 2.09
CA CYS A 150 -2.83 -0.68 1.66
C CYS A 150 -2.81 -0.40 0.15
N HIS A 151 -3.33 0.74 -0.28
CA HIS A 151 -3.68 1.05 -1.67
C HIS A 151 -3.02 2.34 -2.14
N GLY A 152 -3.07 2.59 -3.46
CA GLY A 152 -2.46 3.77 -4.07
C GLY A 152 -3.06 5.08 -3.59
N GLY A 153 -4.39 5.17 -3.50
CA GLY A 153 -5.09 6.35 -3.00
C GLY A 153 -4.79 6.60 -1.52
N VAL A 154 -4.77 5.54 -0.69
CA VAL A 154 -4.42 5.63 0.74
C VAL A 154 -3.00 6.18 0.94
N ILE A 155 -2.02 5.67 0.18
CA ILE A 155 -0.64 6.15 0.22
C ILE A 155 -0.57 7.62 -0.19
N GLY A 156 -1.21 7.96 -1.32
CA GLY A 156 -1.25 9.32 -1.84
C GLY A 156 -1.89 10.29 -0.86
N ALA A 157 -3.03 9.93 -0.26
CA ALA A 157 -3.75 10.77 0.70
C ALA A 157 -2.92 11.09 1.95
N TYR A 158 -2.21 10.11 2.50
CA TYR A 158 -1.37 10.37 3.67
C TYR A 158 -0.10 11.14 3.33
N LEU A 159 0.61 10.74 2.26
CA LEU A 159 1.86 11.41 1.90
C LEU A 159 1.65 12.84 1.39
N SER A 160 0.57 13.12 0.64
CA SER A 160 0.24 14.48 0.22
C SER A 160 -0.02 15.38 1.42
N HIS A 161 -0.76 14.88 2.43
CA HIS A 161 -0.96 15.61 3.69
C HIS A 161 0.36 15.96 4.38
N LEU A 162 1.27 14.99 4.54
CA LEU A 162 2.56 15.22 5.20
C LEU A 162 3.46 16.21 4.45
N LEU A 163 3.36 16.24 3.12
CA LEU A 163 4.17 17.10 2.26
C LEU A 163 3.52 18.45 1.96
N GLY A 164 2.27 18.69 2.40
CA GLY A 164 1.53 19.92 2.12
C GLY A 164 1.19 20.04 0.62
N ILE A 165 0.89 18.93 -0.04
CA ILE A 165 0.53 18.88 -1.47
C ILE A 165 -1.00 18.77 -1.56
N ASP A 166 -1.65 19.69 -2.29
CA ASP A 166 -3.11 19.73 -2.46
C ASP A 166 -3.62 18.71 -3.48
N ARG A 167 -2.95 17.58 -3.63
CA ARG A 167 -3.27 16.57 -4.63
C ARG A 167 -2.96 15.17 -4.13
N ILE A 168 -3.97 14.28 -4.06
CA ILE A 168 -3.80 12.90 -3.61
C ILE A 168 -2.96 12.10 -4.59
N PHE A 169 -3.28 12.15 -5.89
CA PHE A 169 -2.52 11.46 -6.95
C PHE A 169 -1.37 12.33 -7.49
N PHE A 170 -0.46 12.76 -6.62
CA PHE A 170 0.72 13.52 -7.02
C PHE A 170 1.87 12.64 -7.54
N PHE A 171 1.82 11.35 -7.25
CA PHE A 171 2.70 10.32 -7.79
C PHE A 171 1.94 9.00 -7.89
N GLU A 172 2.50 8.07 -8.66
CA GLU A 172 1.97 6.72 -8.80
C GLU A 172 2.78 5.75 -7.95
N ALA A 173 2.20 5.24 -6.88
CA ALA A 173 2.81 4.17 -6.10
C ALA A 173 2.78 2.88 -6.92
N ALA A 174 3.92 2.24 -7.17
CA ALA A 174 4.00 0.96 -7.87
C ALA A 174 3.55 -0.20 -6.96
N TYR A 175 3.16 -1.34 -7.54
CA TYR A 175 2.83 -2.53 -6.77
C TYR A 175 3.98 -2.96 -5.88
N THR A 176 3.67 -3.30 -4.64
CA THR A 176 4.61 -3.62 -3.55
C THR A 176 5.63 -2.52 -3.23
N SER A 177 5.46 -1.31 -3.77
CA SER A 177 6.35 -0.22 -3.39
C SER A 177 6.26 0.08 -1.89
N VAL A 178 7.41 0.44 -1.32
CA VAL A 178 7.52 0.83 0.08
C VAL A 178 7.77 2.33 0.16
N SER A 179 6.97 3.03 0.95
CA SER A 179 7.19 4.42 1.34
C SER A 179 7.45 4.49 2.84
N ARG A 180 8.44 5.25 3.27
CA ARG A 180 8.86 5.35 4.67
C ARG A 180 8.48 6.66 5.27
N VAL A 181 7.82 6.62 6.41
CA VAL A 181 7.51 7.79 7.23
C VAL A 181 8.17 7.61 8.59
N LEU A 182 8.86 8.64 9.03
CA LEU A 182 9.44 8.75 10.37
C LEU A 182 8.45 9.54 11.24
N ALA A 183 8.11 8.98 12.39
CA ALA A 183 7.19 9.60 13.35
C ALA A 183 7.92 9.83 14.67
N ALA A 184 8.12 11.11 15.01
CA ALA A 184 8.69 11.49 16.28
C ALA A 184 7.63 11.48 17.40
N SER A 185 8.06 11.21 18.64
CA SER A 185 7.18 11.26 19.82
C SER A 185 6.67 12.66 20.14
N SER A 186 7.36 13.70 19.63
CA SER A 186 6.97 15.11 19.73
C SER A 186 5.84 15.50 18.77
N GLY A 187 5.47 14.61 17.83
CA GLY A 187 4.36 14.81 16.90
C GLY A 187 4.79 15.05 15.45
N GLU A 188 6.06 15.35 15.20
CA GLU A 188 6.54 15.58 13.84
C GLU A 188 6.52 14.32 13.00
N ARG A 189 6.27 14.50 11.71
CA ARG A 189 6.31 13.47 10.67
C ARG A 189 7.27 13.89 9.57
N SER A 190 8.04 12.94 9.06
CA SER A 190 8.94 13.14 7.92
C SER A 190 8.82 12.01 6.93
N VAL A 191 8.75 12.33 5.65
CA VAL A 191 8.83 11.35 4.56
C VAL A 191 10.29 11.03 4.30
N GLY A 192 10.72 9.83 4.69
CA GLY A 192 12.10 9.37 4.51
C GLY A 192 12.38 8.91 3.08
N SER A 193 11.42 8.21 2.48
CA SER A 193 11.50 7.74 1.08
C SER A 193 10.11 7.44 0.53
N MET A 194 10.01 7.39 -0.79
CA MET A 194 8.78 7.01 -1.49
C MET A 194 9.09 6.03 -2.62
N ASN A 195 8.15 5.11 -2.85
CA ASN A 195 8.12 4.24 -4.02
C ASN A 195 9.37 3.36 -4.18
N GLU A 196 9.93 2.83 -3.08
CA GLU A 196 11.08 1.92 -3.11
C GLU A 196 10.68 0.57 -3.71
N LEU A 197 11.52 0.07 -4.65
CA LEU A 197 11.28 -1.17 -5.41
C LEU A 197 12.53 -2.07 -5.47
N ALA A 198 13.47 -1.87 -4.54
CA ALA A 198 14.73 -2.60 -4.54
C ALA A 198 14.53 -4.12 -4.46
N HIS A 199 13.55 -4.59 -3.69
CA HIS A 199 13.20 -6.00 -3.53
C HIS A 199 12.83 -6.68 -4.86
N LEU A 200 12.06 -6.01 -5.74
CA LEU A 200 11.70 -6.59 -7.04
C LEU A 200 12.90 -6.71 -7.96
N ARG A 201 13.77 -5.69 -8.00
CA ARG A 201 14.98 -5.69 -8.80
C ARG A 201 15.95 -6.78 -8.35
N LEU A 202 16.15 -6.93 -7.04
CA LEU A 202 17.04 -7.94 -6.46
C LEU A 202 16.53 -9.36 -6.68
N ALA A 203 15.22 -9.57 -6.61
CA ALA A 203 14.57 -10.85 -6.85
C ALA A 203 14.37 -11.18 -8.34
N GLY A 204 14.64 -10.25 -9.26
CA GLY A 204 14.35 -10.43 -10.68
C GLY A 204 12.85 -10.55 -11.00
N VAL A 205 11.98 -9.96 -10.17
CA VAL A 205 10.54 -9.99 -10.33
C VAL A 205 10.08 -8.76 -11.10
N ALA A 206 9.23 -8.96 -12.11
CA ALA A 206 8.69 -7.88 -12.92
C ALA A 206 7.75 -6.96 -12.12
N LEU A 207 7.64 -5.71 -12.55
CA LEU A 207 6.70 -4.75 -11.99
C LEU A 207 5.25 -5.05 -12.43
N TYR A 208 5.08 -5.41 -13.72
CA TYR A 208 3.81 -5.76 -14.39
C TYR A 208 4.09 -6.46 -15.73
#